data_ce470d3069aeba8a94c7094a12a77a21
#
_entry.id   ce470d3069aeba8a94c7094a12a77a21
#
_cell.length_a   1.000
_cell.length_b   1.000
_cell.length_c   1.000
_cell.angle_alpha   90.00
_cell.angle_beta   90.00
_cell.angle_gamma   90.00
#
_symmetry.space_group_name_H-M   'P 1'
#
loop_
_entity.id
_entity.type
_entity.pdbx_description
1 polymer ?
#
loop_
_entity_poly.entity_id
_entity_poly.type
_entity_poly.pdbx_seq_one_letter_code
_entity_poly.pdbx_strand_id
1 'polypeptide(L)'
;AGLKVYTALTFPTEVALKSSGTLTLKYDIKRGFEYNTNSGRQDIDEKTYSVDFKGDAQFEIAAGPKATIGTSFLGETLDASVEAQIGAKVTAETSSEAGTSDKERHACRLCLSGKARWFAKGAVKLEYHIVNKLLDGVAFDLTVLDVEGYLNVAGMHPGTFYLSLNNEKDSIFGGKIKFGWDECTNKKYRTIVKVLDNDGNEMPGIALTIAKQNGDIVKTGKSQLQTFLYDGVYKVSGKINNKLVSSAFVINKGEKTIQLSEKSNATTPITGNVRDALTQNWISGASINFKKGNMVIATVDSEANGKFSADLPADSYEIIISKNGYSSVTMNETIVENETRYLGTIDLVPGDENGQGGFSGYITDAITGNTVSNVKLQVRAGVNSPDSNDVLLELSTNSSGYYEYNPKDFFGIKRGLPSGQYTITMNKSGYIKSSFNIIVKEDEVVRNQNGTISPILKDDEYRIVLRWGSSPSDLDSHYNAIGEADHVYYSRKGGKTSSLDVDDTSSYGPETITVTGFASLSQGFVYSVHNYSDKGSTSSTRLSNSDAYVTVYHGSYRPVVFRVPVGYTGTVWNVFKVNSSGEIEALNTFDNCSDPGNVGGAFRNY
;
A
#
# COMPACT_ATOMS: atom_id res chain seq x y z
N ALA A 1 27.04 35.98 34.03
CA ALA A 1 26.96 35.67 32.60
C ALA A 1 27.43 34.24 32.42
N GLY A 2 26.55 33.32 32.09
CA GLY A 2 26.86 31.92 31.88
C GLY A 2 27.38 31.66 30.47
N LEU A 3 28.27 30.70 30.33
CA LEU A 3 28.66 30.15 29.04
C LEU A 3 27.54 29.27 28.52
N LYS A 4 27.08 29.52 27.29
CA LYS A 4 26.11 28.70 26.59
C LYS A 4 26.81 27.94 25.47
N VAL A 5 26.73 26.60 25.51
CA VAL A 5 27.25 25.74 24.44
C VAL A 5 26.07 25.10 23.77
N TYR A 6 26.03 25.14 22.45
CA TYR A 6 24.96 24.54 21.67
C TYR A 6 25.50 23.69 20.52
N THR A 7 24.73 22.66 20.16
CA THR A 7 24.92 21.90 18.95
C THR A 7 23.58 21.84 18.22
N ALA A 8 23.60 22.04 16.92
CA ALA A 8 22.41 21.96 16.09
C ALA A 8 22.70 21.18 14.81
N LEU A 9 21.76 20.39 14.39
CA LEU A 9 21.71 19.78 13.06
C LEU A 9 20.52 20.37 12.33
N THR A 10 20.78 21.14 11.29
CA THR A 10 19.76 21.75 10.44
C THR A 10 19.83 21.18 9.04
N PHE A 11 18.74 21.29 8.28
CA PHE A 11 18.67 20.95 6.86
C PHE A 11 18.29 22.20 6.04
N PRO A 12 19.22 23.14 5.84
CA PRO A 12 18.95 24.29 5.01
C PRO A 12 18.75 23.86 3.56
N THR A 13 17.78 24.48 2.91
CA THR A 13 17.48 24.29 1.49
C THR A 13 17.56 25.63 0.79
N GLU A 14 18.48 25.74 -0.17
CA GLU A 14 18.63 26.92 -1.02
C GLU A 14 17.96 26.63 -2.38
N VAL A 15 17.19 27.58 -2.90
CA VAL A 15 16.50 27.47 -4.17
C VAL A 15 16.80 28.68 -5.04
N ALA A 16 17.33 28.44 -6.22
CA ALA A 16 17.54 29.47 -7.25
C ALA A 16 16.65 29.18 -8.47
N LEU A 17 15.81 30.14 -8.84
CA LEU A 17 14.91 30.06 -9.97
C LEU A 17 15.49 30.83 -11.18
N LYS A 18 15.45 30.22 -12.37
CA LYS A 18 15.92 30.83 -13.62
C LYS A 18 14.79 31.19 -14.59
N SER A 19 13.52 31.03 -14.24
CA SER A 19 12.38 31.35 -15.10
C SER A 19 11.14 31.81 -14.34
N SER A 20 10.06 32.15 -15.04
CA SER A 20 8.87 32.83 -14.54
C SER A 20 7.94 32.00 -13.63
N GLY A 21 8.36 30.86 -13.16
CA GLY A 21 7.60 30.04 -12.19
C GLY A 21 7.93 30.40 -10.74
N THR A 22 6.99 30.14 -9.83
CA THR A 22 7.20 30.28 -8.39
C THR A 22 7.28 28.90 -7.75
N LEU A 23 8.44 28.56 -7.20
CA LEU A 23 8.63 27.38 -6.36
C LEU A 23 8.89 27.86 -4.93
N THR A 24 8.04 27.44 -4.01
CA THR A 24 8.25 27.68 -2.57
C THR A 24 8.55 26.36 -1.91
N LEU A 25 9.80 26.15 -1.51
CA LEU A 25 10.23 25.04 -0.68
C LEU A 25 10.56 25.59 0.68
N LYS A 26 9.91 25.05 1.72
CA LYS A 26 10.30 25.28 3.10
C LYS A 26 10.46 23.92 3.74
N TYR A 27 11.68 23.54 4.02
CA TYR A 27 12.02 22.34 4.75
C TYR A 27 13.06 22.67 5.78
N ASP A 28 12.65 22.68 7.03
CA ASP A 28 13.52 23.00 8.14
C ASP A 28 13.41 21.90 9.21
N ILE A 29 14.50 21.20 9.45
CA ILE A 29 14.65 20.28 10.57
C ILE A 29 15.77 20.78 11.43
N LYS A 30 15.44 21.15 12.66
CA LYS A 30 16.40 21.53 13.68
C LYS A 30 16.37 20.51 14.79
N ARG A 31 17.43 19.72 14.88
CA ARG A 31 17.62 18.72 15.93
C ARG A 31 18.94 18.95 16.63
N GLY A 32 18.94 18.89 17.95
CA GLY A 32 20.14 19.05 18.72
C GLY A 32 19.84 19.21 20.19
N PHE A 33 20.76 19.77 20.88
CA PHE A 33 20.55 20.19 22.27
C PHE A 33 21.22 21.52 22.53
N GLU A 34 20.65 22.26 23.44
CA GLU A 34 21.22 23.46 24.05
C GLU A 34 21.57 23.13 25.49
N TYR A 35 22.77 23.51 25.91
CA TYR A 35 23.20 23.38 27.29
C TYR A 35 23.52 24.76 27.87
N ASN A 36 22.83 25.11 28.92
CA ASN A 36 23.05 26.33 29.66
C ASN A 36 23.52 25.97 31.07
N THR A 37 24.59 26.58 31.54
CA THR A 37 25.17 26.31 32.89
C THR A 37 24.17 26.57 34.02
N ASN A 38 23.13 27.36 33.80
CA ASN A 38 22.11 27.69 34.79
C ASN A 38 20.83 26.82 34.68
N SER A 39 20.45 26.36 33.47
CA SER A 39 19.21 25.62 33.22
C SER A 39 19.42 24.16 32.76
N GLY A 40 20.68 23.73 32.56
CA GLY A 40 20.98 22.39 32.10
C GLY A 40 20.73 22.17 30.60
N ARG A 41 20.55 20.91 30.20
CA ARG A 41 20.32 20.50 28.82
C ARG A 41 18.86 20.65 28.43
N GLN A 42 18.61 21.24 27.26
CA GLN A 42 17.32 21.26 26.59
C GLN A 42 17.46 20.68 25.19
N ASP A 43 16.64 19.69 24.83
CA ASP A 43 16.65 19.09 23.51
C ASP A 43 15.80 19.90 22.54
N ILE A 44 16.28 20.03 21.30
CA ILE A 44 15.62 20.75 20.20
C ILE A 44 15.19 19.70 19.16
N ASP A 45 13.90 19.64 18.81
CA ASP A 45 13.36 18.82 17.69
C ASP A 45 12.24 19.59 16.99
N GLU A 46 12.62 20.46 16.05
CA GLU A 46 11.70 21.28 15.27
C GLU A 46 11.67 20.81 13.81
N LYS A 47 10.50 20.66 13.23
CA LYS A 47 10.31 20.26 11.84
C LYS A 47 9.24 21.11 11.18
N THR A 48 9.59 21.75 10.06
CA THR A 48 8.61 22.37 9.16
C THR A 48 8.93 22.04 7.73
N TYR A 49 7.92 21.69 6.94
CA TYR A 49 8.07 21.57 5.50
C TYR A 49 6.84 22.07 4.77
N SER A 50 7.05 22.75 3.64
CA SER A 50 6.01 23.05 2.69
C SER A 50 6.61 23.16 1.28
N VAL A 51 5.88 22.67 0.29
CA VAL A 51 6.25 22.75 -1.12
C VAL A 51 5.05 23.29 -1.88
N ASP A 52 5.22 24.40 -2.58
CA ASP A 52 4.21 24.93 -3.51
C ASP A 52 4.88 25.35 -4.79
N PHE A 53 4.29 24.93 -5.94
CA PHE A 53 4.83 25.22 -7.27
C PHE A 53 3.73 25.60 -8.25
N LYS A 54 3.98 26.63 -9.05
CA LYS A 54 3.11 27.09 -10.15
C LYS A 54 3.95 27.39 -11.38
N GLY A 55 3.75 26.64 -12.48
CA GLY A 55 4.33 26.87 -13.79
C GLY A 55 5.47 25.93 -14.17
N ASP A 56 6.00 26.10 -15.39
CA ASP A 56 7.20 25.41 -15.87
C ASP A 56 8.43 26.26 -15.53
N ALA A 57 9.44 25.66 -14.91
CA ALA A 57 10.62 26.39 -14.49
C ALA A 57 11.89 25.55 -14.55
N GLN A 58 13.01 26.22 -14.84
CA GLN A 58 14.34 25.70 -14.51
C GLN A 58 14.73 26.20 -13.13
N PHE A 59 15.15 25.30 -12.25
CA PHE A 59 15.56 25.65 -10.90
C PHE A 59 16.77 24.85 -10.44
N GLU A 60 17.43 25.40 -9.47
CA GLU A 60 18.53 24.77 -8.76
C GLU A 60 18.16 24.67 -7.29
N ILE A 61 18.21 23.48 -6.74
CA ILE A 61 18.00 23.21 -5.31
C ILE A 61 19.29 22.68 -4.75
N ALA A 62 19.76 23.32 -3.67
CA ALA A 62 20.82 22.79 -2.84
C ALA A 62 20.25 22.47 -1.46
N ALA A 63 20.37 21.23 -1.02
CA ALA A 63 19.90 20.78 0.29
C ALA A 63 20.86 19.78 0.90
N GLY A 64 21.01 19.86 2.22
CA GLY A 64 21.82 18.89 2.94
C GLY A 64 21.94 19.20 4.42
N PRO A 65 22.30 18.19 5.23
CA PRO A 65 22.51 18.37 6.65
C PRO A 65 23.65 19.37 6.92
N LYS A 66 23.39 20.29 7.83
CA LYS A 66 24.35 21.25 8.37
C LYS A 66 24.49 21.01 9.88
N ALA A 67 25.67 20.66 10.31
CA ALA A 67 26.02 20.54 11.71
C ALA A 67 26.68 21.84 12.19
N THR A 68 26.20 22.35 13.31
CA THR A 68 26.76 23.55 13.94
C THR A 68 27.13 23.22 15.38
N ILE A 69 28.34 23.56 15.79
CA ILE A 69 28.76 23.54 17.17
C ILE A 69 29.19 24.96 17.54
N GLY A 70 28.57 25.54 18.53
CA GLY A 70 28.84 26.92 18.88
C GLY A 70 28.82 27.19 20.39
N THR A 71 29.34 28.33 20.73
CA THR A 71 29.35 28.86 22.08
C THR A 71 28.95 30.32 22.08
N SER A 72 28.06 30.70 23.01
CA SER A 72 27.64 32.07 23.26
C SER A 72 28.28 32.58 24.55
N PHE A 73 28.76 33.81 24.50
CA PHE A 73 29.40 34.51 25.62
C PHE A 73 28.69 35.81 25.96
N LEU A 74 28.87 36.32 27.15
CA LEU A 74 28.41 37.65 27.59
C LEU A 74 26.89 37.88 27.42
N GLY A 75 26.08 36.86 27.70
CA GLY A 75 24.62 36.99 27.54
C GLY A 75 24.15 37.07 26.09
N GLU A 76 24.74 36.25 25.25
CA GLU A 76 24.45 36.18 23.77
C GLU A 76 24.94 37.39 22.98
N THR A 77 25.86 38.18 23.52
CA THR A 77 26.44 39.32 22.81
C THR A 77 27.51 38.90 21.81
N LEU A 78 28.15 37.77 22.02
CA LEU A 78 29.18 37.22 21.14
C LEU A 78 28.99 35.71 20.95
N ASP A 79 28.81 35.31 19.71
CA ASP A 79 28.61 33.91 19.29
C ASP A 79 29.77 33.44 18.41
N ALA A 80 30.40 32.35 18.80
CA ALA A 80 31.40 31.66 17.99
C ALA A 80 30.91 30.27 17.59
N SER A 81 30.96 29.95 16.32
CA SER A 81 30.51 28.65 15.82
C SER A 81 31.40 28.06 14.73
N VAL A 82 31.43 26.74 14.69
CA VAL A 82 31.99 25.95 13.60
C VAL A 82 30.83 25.23 12.89
N GLU A 83 30.75 25.40 11.61
CA GLU A 83 29.71 24.84 10.77
C GLU A 83 30.30 23.86 9.76
N ALA A 84 29.66 22.72 9.55
CA ALA A 84 29.97 21.79 8.49
C ALA A 84 28.67 21.37 7.78
N GLN A 85 28.63 21.48 6.46
CA GLN A 85 27.48 21.09 5.65
C GLN A 85 27.92 20.17 4.52
N ILE A 86 27.16 19.09 4.32
CA ILE A 86 27.29 18.20 3.18
C ILE A 86 25.92 18.09 2.53
N GLY A 87 25.83 18.19 1.22
CA GLY A 87 24.54 18.16 0.58
C GLY A 87 24.57 17.77 -0.88
N ALA A 88 23.39 17.78 -1.48
CA ALA A 88 23.19 17.59 -2.90
C ALA A 88 22.60 18.85 -3.50
N LYS A 89 23.07 19.20 -4.70
CA LYS A 89 22.62 20.31 -5.50
C LYS A 89 22.03 19.76 -6.79
N VAL A 90 20.76 20.00 -7.04
CA VAL A 90 20.05 19.51 -8.20
C VAL A 90 19.67 20.69 -9.07
N THR A 91 20.16 20.68 -10.30
CA THR A 91 19.71 21.62 -11.34
C THR A 91 18.71 20.87 -12.21
N ALA A 92 17.47 21.30 -12.24
CA ALA A 92 16.40 20.55 -12.88
C ALA A 92 15.47 21.45 -13.70
N GLU A 93 14.90 20.84 -14.73
CA GLU A 93 13.77 21.38 -15.47
C GLU A 93 12.50 20.71 -14.99
N THR A 94 11.44 21.51 -14.81
CA THR A 94 10.14 20.99 -14.39
C THR A 94 9.18 20.97 -15.56
N SER A 95 8.35 19.93 -15.61
CA SER A 95 7.09 19.97 -16.35
C SER A 95 5.95 19.64 -15.40
N SER A 96 4.84 20.35 -15.56
CA SER A 96 3.63 20.12 -14.77
C SER A 96 2.94 18.79 -15.09
N GLU A 97 3.25 18.20 -16.24
CA GLU A 97 2.74 16.89 -16.67
C GLU A 97 3.77 16.20 -17.58
N ALA A 98 4.35 15.11 -17.12
CA ALA A 98 5.08 14.20 -17.99
C ALA A 98 4.12 13.09 -18.45
N GLY A 99 3.67 13.17 -19.69
CA GLY A 99 2.91 12.09 -20.32
C GLY A 99 3.87 11.16 -21.05
N THR A 100 3.81 9.87 -20.75
CA THR A 100 4.55 8.84 -21.48
C THR A 100 3.70 8.16 -22.54
N SER A 101 2.37 8.34 -22.49
CA SER A 101 1.44 7.88 -23.53
C SER A 101 0.09 8.61 -23.43
N ASP A 102 -0.75 8.48 -24.47
CA ASP A 102 -2.14 8.98 -24.44
C ASP A 102 -3.02 8.30 -23.39
N LYS A 103 -2.55 7.22 -22.79
CA LYS A 103 -3.30 6.39 -21.83
C LYS A 103 -2.88 6.60 -20.38
N GLU A 104 -1.65 7.09 -20.15
CA GLU A 104 -1.08 7.30 -18.82
C GLU A 104 -0.52 8.71 -18.71
N ARG A 105 -0.79 9.36 -17.59
CA ARG A 105 -0.12 10.61 -17.22
C ARG A 105 0.42 10.49 -15.82
N HIS A 106 1.68 10.88 -15.68
CA HIS A 106 2.28 10.99 -14.36
C HIS A 106 1.82 12.30 -13.73
N ALA A 107 1.14 12.21 -12.61
CA ALA A 107 0.81 13.37 -11.82
C ALA A 107 1.98 13.70 -10.91
N CYS A 108 2.96 14.32 -11.48
CA CYS A 108 4.02 14.93 -10.73
C CYS A 108 3.74 16.43 -10.64
N ARG A 109 3.60 16.97 -9.43
CA ARG A 109 3.66 18.42 -9.27
C ARG A 109 5.04 18.94 -9.65
N LEU A 110 6.02 18.06 -9.65
CA LEU A 110 7.41 18.37 -9.96
C LEU A 110 8.06 17.17 -10.65
N CYS A 111 8.10 17.16 -11.97
CA CYS A 111 8.91 16.22 -12.73
C CYS A 111 10.28 16.86 -12.99
N LEU A 112 11.32 16.26 -12.42
CA LEU A 112 12.67 16.78 -12.47
C LEU A 112 13.49 16.03 -13.51
N SER A 113 14.02 16.72 -14.50
CA SER A 113 15.10 16.23 -15.35
C SER A 113 16.33 17.11 -15.17
N GLY A 114 17.48 16.55 -14.81
CA GLY A 114 18.64 17.42 -14.64
C GLY A 114 19.89 16.75 -14.10
N LYS A 115 20.86 17.57 -13.74
CA LYS A 115 22.16 17.15 -13.21
C LYS A 115 22.19 17.34 -11.70
N ALA A 116 22.68 16.35 -11.00
CA ALA A 116 22.92 16.47 -9.58
C ALA A 116 24.42 16.61 -9.27
N ARG A 117 24.74 17.41 -8.29
CA ARG A 117 26.09 17.61 -7.76
C ARG A 117 26.04 17.37 -6.26
N TRP A 118 27.11 16.84 -5.69
CA TRP A 118 27.30 16.89 -4.26
C TRP A 118 28.14 18.11 -3.88
N PHE A 119 27.97 18.61 -2.68
CA PHE A 119 28.81 19.67 -2.15
C PHE A 119 29.17 19.39 -0.69
N ALA A 120 30.32 19.90 -0.26
CA ALA A 120 30.73 19.95 1.13
C ALA A 120 31.25 21.35 1.45
N LYS A 121 30.70 21.95 2.49
CA LYS A 121 31.12 23.29 2.98
C LYS A 121 31.48 23.22 4.44
N GLY A 122 32.49 23.93 4.83
CA GLY A 122 32.89 24.13 6.21
C GLY A 122 33.21 25.59 6.47
N ALA A 123 32.70 26.15 7.55
CA ALA A 123 32.94 27.55 7.92
C ALA A 123 33.16 27.70 9.42
N VAL A 124 33.93 28.71 9.77
CA VAL A 124 34.11 29.21 11.16
C VAL A 124 33.55 30.61 11.21
N LYS A 125 32.61 30.87 12.11
CA LYS A 125 31.94 32.17 12.22
C LYS A 125 32.11 32.76 13.61
N LEU A 126 32.22 34.05 13.66
CA LEU A 126 32.15 34.88 14.86
C LEU A 126 31.13 36.00 14.62
N GLU A 127 30.01 35.94 15.32
CA GLU A 127 28.92 36.90 15.21
C GLU A 127 28.82 37.73 16.49
N TYR A 128 28.40 38.99 16.38
CA TYR A 128 28.18 39.87 17.53
C TYR A 128 26.75 40.44 17.50
N HIS A 129 26.14 40.52 18.66
CA HIS A 129 24.79 41.04 18.87
C HIS A 129 24.86 42.12 19.96
N ILE A 130 24.72 43.38 19.57
CA ILE A 130 24.84 44.52 20.50
C ILE A 130 23.49 45.25 20.56
N VAL A 131 23.14 45.64 21.79
CA VAL A 131 21.97 46.48 22.09
C VAL A 131 20.65 45.87 21.57
N ASN A 132 20.19 44.77 22.20
CA ASN A 132 18.92 44.12 21.90
C ASN A 132 18.72 43.80 20.41
N LYS A 133 19.77 43.34 19.74
CA LYS A 133 19.79 43.02 18.29
C LYS A 133 19.57 44.21 17.34
N LEU A 134 19.77 45.44 17.82
CA LEU A 134 19.73 46.63 16.96
C LEU A 134 20.98 46.77 16.08
N LEU A 135 22.11 46.17 16.49
CA LEU A 135 23.37 46.10 15.77
C LEU A 135 23.84 44.64 15.78
N ASP A 136 23.42 43.89 14.78
CA ASP A 136 23.89 42.54 14.53
C ASP A 136 24.90 42.54 13.41
N GLY A 137 25.96 41.74 13.52
CA GLY A 137 26.95 41.64 12.47
C GLY A 137 27.83 40.41 12.58
N VAL A 138 28.41 40.05 11.45
CA VAL A 138 29.41 38.99 11.36
C VAL A 138 30.78 39.62 11.49
N ALA A 139 31.48 39.34 12.58
CA ALA A 139 32.85 39.83 12.77
C ALA A 139 33.86 39.02 11.96
N PHE A 140 33.56 37.75 11.74
CA PHE A 140 34.43 36.83 11.03
C PHE A 140 33.63 35.69 10.45
N ASP A 141 33.77 35.41 9.15
CA ASP A 141 33.23 34.25 8.45
C ASP A 141 34.34 33.73 7.52
N LEU A 142 34.90 32.59 7.85
CA LEU A 142 35.94 31.94 7.05
C LEU A 142 35.43 30.61 6.55
N THR A 143 35.21 30.51 5.24
CA THR A 143 34.97 29.23 4.58
C THR A 143 36.30 28.47 4.51
N VAL A 144 36.38 27.37 5.24
CA VAL A 144 37.57 26.49 5.27
C VAL A 144 37.48 25.36 4.26
N LEU A 145 36.27 25.04 3.79
CA LEU A 145 36.04 24.00 2.80
C LEU A 145 34.86 24.39 1.91
N ASP A 146 35.05 24.36 0.60
CA ASP A 146 33.99 24.49 -0.39
C ASP A 146 34.35 23.62 -1.61
N VAL A 147 33.73 22.44 -1.70
CA VAL A 147 34.03 21.45 -2.73
C VAL A 147 32.72 20.96 -3.34
N GLU A 148 32.67 20.92 -4.66
CA GLU A 148 31.54 20.37 -5.43
C GLU A 148 32.01 19.25 -6.36
N GLY A 149 31.19 18.21 -6.52
CA GLY A 149 31.41 17.12 -7.46
C GLY A 149 30.13 16.77 -8.22
N TYR A 150 30.27 16.09 -9.35
CA TYR A 150 29.11 15.68 -10.15
C TYR A 150 28.55 14.34 -9.65
N LEU A 151 27.22 14.27 -9.59
CA LEU A 151 26.45 13.05 -9.39
C LEU A 151 25.75 12.72 -10.72
N ASN A 152 25.91 11.50 -11.22
CA ASN A 152 25.13 11.04 -12.35
C ASN A 152 23.77 10.57 -11.88
N VAL A 153 22.70 11.20 -12.38
CA VAL A 153 21.32 10.76 -12.17
C VAL A 153 21.00 9.75 -13.25
N ALA A 154 21.02 8.47 -12.90
CA ALA A 154 20.64 7.39 -13.78
C ALA A 154 19.20 6.97 -13.50
N GLY A 155 18.31 7.18 -14.49
CA GLY A 155 16.95 6.67 -14.50
C GLY A 155 16.00 7.41 -13.55
N MET A 156 15.26 8.36 -14.08
CA MET A 156 14.11 8.94 -13.38
C MET A 156 12.91 8.04 -13.61
N HIS A 157 12.60 7.20 -12.64
CA HIS A 157 11.27 6.63 -12.53
C HIS A 157 10.43 7.53 -11.62
N PRO A 158 9.14 7.76 -11.95
CA PRO A 158 8.26 8.54 -11.11
C PRO A 158 8.28 7.99 -9.68
N GLY A 159 8.60 8.83 -8.72
CA GLY A 159 8.51 8.54 -7.31
C GLY A 159 9.79 8.13 -6.60
N THR A 160 10.90 7.95 -7.29
CA THR A 160 12.14 7.63 -6.60
C THR A 160 13.32 8.30 -7.29
N PHE A 161 13.96 9.21 -6.58
CA PHE A 161 15.20 9.84 -6.99
C PHE A 161 16.36 8.95 -6.53
N TYR A 162 17.07 8.31 -7.46
CA TYR A 162 18.31 7.62 -7.16
C TYR A 162 19.49 8.47 -7.59
N LEU A 163 20.23 8.98 -6.64
CA LEU A 163 21.55 9.55 -6.90
C LEU A 163 22.56 8.40 -6.85
N SER A 164 23.11 8.00 -7.98
CA SER A 164 24.23 7.07 -8.00
C SER A 164 25.52 7.85 -8.23
N LEU A 165 26.47 7.65 -7.35
CA LEU A 165 27.84 8.10 -7.52
C LEU A 165 28.51 7.18 -8.56
N ASN A 166 28.58 7.62 -9.82
CA ASN A 166 29.12 6.78 -10.92
C ASN A 166 30.64 6.87 -11.09
N ASN A 167 31.34 7.55 -10.21
CA ASN A 167 32.79 7.64 -10.29
C ASN A 167 33.41 7.25 -8.95
N GLU A 168 33.96 6.04 -8.89
CA GLU A 168 34.67 5.53 -7.69
C GLU A 168 35.85 6.43 -7.28
N LYS A 169 36.37 7.27 -8.18
CA LYS A 169 37.50 8.17 -7.91
C LYS A 169 37.13 9.46 -7.20
N ASP A 170 35.87 9.90 -7.26
CA ASP A 170 35.41 11.18 -6.71
C ASP A 170 34.43 11.03 -5.53
N SER A 171 34.20 9.81 -5.07
CA SER A 171 33.24 9.53 -4.01
C SER A 171 33.93 9.44 -2.65
N ILE A 172 33.78 10.46 -1.84
CA ILE A 172 34.09 10.40 -0.40
C ILE A 172 33.07 9.51 0.35
N PHE A 173 31.91 9.26 -0.24
CA PHE A 173 30.84 8.46 0.30
C PHE A 173 30.41 7.40 -0.72
N GLY A 174 30.91 6.21 -0.63
CA GLY A 174 30.42 5.06 -1.39
C GLY A 174 28.98 4.74 -0.95
N GLY A 175 27.95 5.10 -1.77
CA GLY A 175 26.58 4.78 -1.48
C GLY A 175 25.58 5.44 -2.43
N LYS A 176 24.39 4.81 -2.56
CA LYS A 176 23.23 5.40 -3.24
C LYS A 176 22.44 6.21 -2.22
N ILE A 177 22.29 7.51 -2.45
CA ILE A 177 21.39 8.35 -1.66
C ILE A 177 20.02 8.31 -2.32
N LYS A 178 19.02 7.81 -1.60
CA LYS A 178 17.64 7.76 -2.05
C LYS A 178 16.91 8.98 -1.50
N PHE A 179 16.42 9.85 -2.40
CA PHE A 179 15.44 10.86 -2.07
C PHE A 179 14.09 10.38 -2.62
N GLY A 180 13.12 10.13 -1.75
CA GLY A 180 11.76 9.80 -2.14
C GLY A 180 10.87 11.04 -2.10
N TRP A 181 10.10 11.26 -3.16
CA TRP A 181 8.99 12.20 -3.18
C TRP A 181 7.74 11.39 -3.49
N ASP A 182 6.91 11.13 -2.49
CA ASP A 182 5.76 10.23 -2.61
C ASP A 182 4.72 10.69 -3.66
N GLU A 183 4.69 11.98 -3.97
CA GLU A 183 3.75 12.52 -4.96
C GLU A 183 4.10 12.19 -6.42
N CYS A 184 5.33 11.78 -6.71
CA CYS A 184 5.74 11.37 -8.06
C CYS A 184 5.54 9.89 -8.37
N THR A 185 5.13 9.08 -7.39
CA THR A 185 4.91 7.63 -7.55
C THR A 185 3.55 7.29 -8.15
N ASN A 186 2.59 8.19 -8.10
CA ASN A 186 1.21 7.89 -8.47
C ASN A 186 0.95 8.20 -9.95
N LYS A 187 0.87 7.15 -10.76
CA LYS A 187 0.40 7.24 -12.14
C LYS A 187 -1.09 7.56 -12.16
N LYS A 188 -1.51 8.44 -13.09
CA LYS A 188 -2.91 8.65 -13.43
C LYS A 188 -3.23 7.90 -14.71
N TYR A 189 -4.38 7.27 -14.74
CA TYR A 189 -4.84 6.49 -15.87
C TYR A 189 -5.99 7.18 -16.57
N ARG A 190 -6.01 7.09 -17.91
CA ARG A 190 -7.08 7.65 -18.72
C ARG A 190 -8.41 7.00 -18.33
N THR A 191 -9.38 7.81 -17.96
CA THR A 191 -10.72 7.42 -17.56
C THR A 191 -11.71 8.11 -18.49
N ILE A 192 -12.53 7.32 -19.16
CA ILE A 192 -13.56 7.80 -20.08
C ILE A 192 -14.92 7.48 -19.47
N VAL A 193 -15.77 8.48 -19.31
CA VAL A 193 -17.16 8.28 -18.88
C VAL A 193 -18.08 8.58 -20.04
N LYS A 194 -18.77 7.55 -20.50
CA LYS A 194 -19.83 7.62 -21.52
C LYS A 194 -21.20 7.60 -20.85
N VAL A 195 -22.13 8.39 -21.34
CA VAL A 195 -23.53 8.31 -20.93
C VAL A 195 -24.32 7.75 -22.12
N LEU A 196 -25.08 6.70 -21.85
CA LEU A 196 -25.86 5.99 -22.86
C LEU A 196 -27.36 6.09 -22.55
N ASP A 197 -28.20 6.13 -23.58
CA ASP A 197 -29.64 5.93 -23.45
C ASP A 197 -30.00 4.45 -23.27
N ASN A 198 -31.28 4.14 -23.21
CA ASN A 198 -31.75 2.76 -23.04
C ASN A 198 -31.50 1.85 -24.26
N ASP A 199 -31.21 2.44 -25.40
CA ASP A 199 -30.93 1.75 -26.68
C ASP A 199 -29.41 1.63 -26.92
N GLY A 200 -28.59 2.16 -26.03
CA GLY A 200 -27.13 2.11 -26.10
C GLY A 200 -26.48 3.26 -26.89
N ASN A 201 -27.27 4.27 -27.30
CA ASN A 201 -26.73 5.44 -28.00
C ASN A 201 -26.12 6.44 -27.02
N GLU A 202 -25.06 7.11 -27.45
CA GLU A 202 -24.38 8.12 -26.62
C GLU A 202 -25.24 9.37 -26.41
N MET A 203 -25.40 9.77 -25.15
CA MET A 203 -26.11 11.00 -24.74
C MET A 203 -25.09 12.12 -24.43
N PRO A 204 -24.85 13.06 -25.33
CA PRO A 204 -23.92 14.15 -25.10
C PRO A 204 -24.52 15.22 -24.15
N GLY A 205 -23.65 15.97 -23.49
CA GLY A 205 -24.04 17.17 -22.73
C GLY A 205 -24.52 16.92 -21.29
N ILE A 206 -24.63 15.67 -20.83
CA ILE A 206 -25.03 15.33 -19.47
C ILE A 206 -23.95 15.76 -18.47
N ALA A 207 -24.30 16.56 -17.48
CA ALA A 207 -23.38 16.98 -16.44
C ALA A 207 -22.99 15.79 -15.55
N LEU A 208 -21.68 15.60 -15.35
CA LEU A 208 -21.09 14.50 -14.61
C LEU A 208 -20.23 15.02 -13.45
N THR A 209 -20.25 14.29 -12.36
CA THR A 209 -19.38 14.51 -11.19
C THR A 209 -18.70 13.20 -10.85
N ILE A 210 -17.37 13.22 -10.76
CA ILE A 210 -16.56 12.09 -10.23
C ILE A 210 -16.05 12.49 -8.85
N ALA A 211 -16.30 11.65 -7.87
CA ALA A 211 -15.86 11.83 -6.48
C ALA A 211 -15.10 10.60 -5.98
N LYS A 212 -14.23 10.80 -4.98
CA LYS A 212 -13.64 9.69 -4.21
C LYS A 212 -14.68 9.07 -3.27
N GLN A 213 -14.32 7.95 -2.67
CA GLN A 213 -15.17 7.24 -1.71
C GLN A 213 -15.59 8.10 -0.50
N ASN A 214 -14.72 9.01 -0.04
CA ASN A 214 -15.02 9.95 1.05
C ASN A 214 -15.90 11.13 0.64
N GLY A 215 -16.36 11.19 -0.61
CA GLY A 215 -17.19 12.26 -1.15
C GLY A 215 -16.44 13.43 -1.78
N ASP A 216 -15.11 13.48 -1.69
CA ASP A 216 -14.31 14.55 -2.30
C ASP A 216 -14.48 14.55 -3.82
N ILE A 217 -14.95 15.66 -4.38
CA ILE A 217 -15.09 15.83 -5.83
C ILE A 217 -13.70 16.00 -6.45
N VAL A 218 -13.35 15.08 -7.36
CA VAL A 218 -12.07 15.10 -8.07
C VAL A 218 -12.18 15.66 -9.47
N LYS A 219 -13.36 15.54 -10.11
CA LYS A 219 -13.59 16.04 -11.45
C LYS A 219 -15.08 16.30 -11.72
N THR A 220 -15.38 17.39 -12.41
CA THR A 220 -16.67 17.66 -13.03
C THR A 220 -16.50 17.84 -14.54
N GLY A 221 -17.53 17.54 -15.30
CA GLY A 221 -17.51 17.71 -16.74
C GLY A 221 -18.86 17.35 -17.37
N LYS A 222 -18.87 17.16 -18.67
CA LYS A 222 -20.06 16.68 -19.41
C LYS A 222 -19.79 15.32 -20.03
N SER A 223 -20.83 14.58 -20.33
CA SER A 223 -20.76 13.25 -20.94
C SER A 223 -19.82 13.21 -22.14
N GLN A 224 -19.21 12.05 -22.34
CA GLN A 224 -17.96 11.80 -23.04
C GLN A 224 -16.77 12.43 -22.30
N LEU A 225 -16.88 12.50 -20.94
CA LEU A 225 -15.83 13.05 -20.10
C LEU A 225 -14.59 12.18 -20.16
N GLN A 226 -13.51 12.74 -20.66
CA GLN A 226 -12.18 12.15 -20.57
C GLN A 226 -11.40 12.85 -19.46
N THR A 227 -10.80 12.09 -18.57
CA THR A 227 -9.98 12.58 -17.47
C THR A 227 -8.88 11.58 -17.13
N PHE A 228 -7.99 11.95 -16.21
CA PHE A 228 -6.95 11.07 -15.68
C PHE A 228 -7.11 10.98 -14.17
N LEU A 229 -7.25 9.76 -13.65
CA LEU A 229 -7.44 9.48 -12.23
C LEU A 229 -6.31 8.59 -11.70
N TYR A 230 -5.98 8.76 -10.43
CA TYR A 230 -5.08 7.85 -9.71
C TYR A 230 -5.72 6.48 -9.51
N ASP A 231 -4.92 5.49 -9.17
CA ASP A 231 -5.46 4.25 -8.61
C ASP A 231 -6.35 4.56 -7.40
N GLY A 232 -7.48 3.89 -7.34
CA GLY A 232 -8.43 4.10 -6.27
C GLY A 232 -9.86 3.84 -6.66
N VAL A 233 -10.74 4.01 -5.68
CA VAL A 233 -12.19 3.83 -5.81
C VAL A 233 -12.85 5.17 -6.03
N TYR A 234 -13.68 5.24 -7.05
CA TYR A 234 -14.40 6.44 -7.45
C TYR A 234 -15.87 6.14 -7.69
N LYS A 235 -16.65 7.19 -7.62
CA LYS A 235 -18.05 7.18 -8.01
C LYS A 235 -18.29 8.28 -9.03
N VAL A 236 -18.90 7.94 -10.16
CA VAL A 236 -19.43 8.92 -11.10
C VAL A 236 -20.93 9.04 -10.91
N SER A 237 -21.44 10.26 -11.02
CA SER A 237 -22.87 10.55 -10.97
C SER A 237 -23.27 11.60 -11.99
N GLY A 238 -24.51 11.50 -12.47
CA GLY A 238 -25.13 12.46 -13.39
C GLY A 238 -26.64 12.36 -13.35
N LYS A 239 -27.35 13.35 -13.95
CA LYS A 239 -28.79 13.30 -14.09
C LYS A 239 -29.16 12.96 -15.53
N ILE A 240 -29.78 11.79 -15.73
CA ILE A 240 -30.33 11.35 -17.00
C ILE A 240 -31.85 11.44 -16.87
N ASN A 241 -32.51 12.18 -17.77
CA ASN A 241 -33.95 12.39 -17.74
C ASN A 241 -34.49 12.80 -16.35
N ASN A 242 -33.82 13.75 -15.69
CA ASN A 242 -34.08 14.22 -14.32
C ASN A 242 -33.86 13.17 -13.20
N LYS A 243 -33.48 11.95 -13.51
CA LYS A 243 -33.16 10.90 -12.54
C LYS A 243 -31.67 10.92 -12.23
N LEU A 244 -31.31 10.96 -10.96
CA LEU A 244 -29.91 10.83 -10.53
C LEU A 244 -29.47 9.38 -10.72
N VAL A 245 -28.45 9.17 -11.53
CA VAL A 245 -27.79 7.87 -11.75
C VAL A 245 -26.35 7.97 -11.31
N SER A 246 -25.84 6.87 -10.82
CA SER A 246 -24.43 6.79 -10.41
C SER A 246 -23.89 5.38 -10.58
N SER A 247 -22.57 5.29 -10.80
CA SER A 247 -21.82 4.03 -10.85
C SER A 247 -20.52 4.18 -10.07
N ALA A 248 -20.19 3.19 -9.25
CA ALA A 248 -18.89 3.08 -8.62
C ALA A 248 -17.94 2.32 -9.54
N PHE A 249 -16.66 2.71 -9.54
CA PHE A 249 -15.64 2.05 -10.34
C PHE A 249 -14.27 2.14 -9.67
N VAL A 250 -13.40 1.20 -10.01
CA VAL A 250 -12.04 1.14 -9.53
C VAL A 250 -11.09 1.45 -10.68
N ILE A 251 -10.16 2.37 -10.46
CA ILE A 251 -8.98 2.52 -11.32
C ILE A 251 -7.90 1.65 -10.71
N ASN A 252 -7.49 0.65 -11.48
CA ASN A 252 -6.42 -0.26 -11.14
C ASN A 252 -5.56 -0.48 -12.40
N LYS A 253 -4.55 0.38 -12.56
CA LYS A 253 -3.45 0.26 -13.53
C LYS A 253 -3.81 0.25 -15.01
N GLY A 254 -4.83 0.91 -15.42
CA GLY A 254 -5.18 0.88 -16.83
C GLY A 254 -6.20 1.93 -17.21
N GLU A 255 -6.37 2.08 -18.51
CA GLU A 255 -7.47 2.86 -19.05
C GLU A 255 -8.80 2.20 -18.64
N LYS A 256 -9.72 3.01 -18.12
CA LYS A 256 -11.06 2.54 -17.75
C LYS A 256 -12.12 3.34 -18.50
N THR A 257 -13.03 2.63 -19.16
CA THR A 257 -14.24 3.23 -19.73
C THR A 257 -15.42 2.85 -18.85
N ILE A 258 -16.16 3.85 -18.39
CA ILE A 258 -17.36 3.70 -17.59
C ILE A 258 -18.54 4.10 -18.43
N GLN A 259 -19.58 3.27 -18.46
CA GLN A 259 -20.85 3.55 -19.10
C GLN A 259 -21.88 3.86 -18.01
N LEU A 260 -22.48 5.03 -18.07
CA LEU A 260 -23.55 5.46 -17.17
C LEU A 260 -24.87 5.52 -17.95
N SER A 261 -25.90 4.85 -17.47
CA SER A 261 -27.23 4.83 -18.09
C SER A 261 -28.31 4.81 -17.03
N GLU A 262 -29.57 4.94 -17.40
CA GLU A 262 -30.68 4.77 -16.45
C GLU A 262 -30.69 3.37 -15.82
N LYS A 263 -30.11 2.38 -16.49
CA LYS A 263 -29.92 1.00 -16.01
C LYS A 263 -28.72 0.86 -15.05
N SER A 264 -27.87 1.87 -14.91
CA SER A 264 -26.72 1.88 -13.98
C SER A 264 -27.11 1.82 -12.49
N ASN A 265 -28.40 1.70 -12.17
CA ASN A 265 -28.89 1.31 -10.85
C ASN A 265 -29.15 -0.22 -10.76
N ALA A 266 -28.68 -1.00 -11.73
CA ALA A 266 -28.75 -2.46 -11.65
C ALA A 266 -27.99 -2.94 -10.41
N THR A 267 -28.59 -3.88 -9.73
CA THR A 267 -27.96 -4.50 -8.56
C THR A 267 -26.98 -5.56 -9.03
N THR A 268 -25.91 -5.71 -8.25
CA THR A 268 -24.88 -6.72 -8.44
C THR A 268 -24.91 -7.68 -7.25
N PRO A 269 -24.84 -9.00 -7.48
CA PRO A 269 -24.82 -9.97 -6.40
C PRO A 269 -23.52 -9.84 -5.58
N ILE A 270 -23.69 -9.74 -4.25
CA ILE A 270 -22.64 -9.87 -3.28
C ILE A 270 -22.93 -11.09 -2.41
N THR A 271 -21.93 -11.94 -2.20
CA THR A 271 -22.09 -13.17 -1.43
C THR A 271 -20.94 -13.35 -0.47
N GLY A 272 -21.15 -14.14 0.57
CA GLY A 272 -20.14 -14.52 1.55
C GLY A 272 -20.66 -15.62 2.46
N ASN A 273 -19.82 -16.03 3.40
CA ASN A 273 -20.17 -17.03 4.41
C ASN A 273 -19.77 -16.55 5.79
N VAL A 274 -20.55 -16.90 6.80
CA VAL A 274 -20.28 -16.56 8.21
C VAL A 274 -20.01 -17.84 8.98
N ARG A 275 -18.93 -17.85 9.76
CA ARG A 275 -18.45 -19.02 10.48
C ARG A 275 -17.98 -18.64 11.89
N ASP A 276 -18.07 -19.56 12.82
CA ASP A 276 -17.45 -19.45 14.14
C ASP A 276 -15.92 -19.59 14.03
N ALA A 277 -15.21 -18.58 14.52
CA ALA A 277 -13.75 -18.49 14.40
C ALA A 277 -13.00 -19.65 15.10
N LEU A 278 -13.60 -20.29 16.11
CA LEU A 278 -12.95 -21.28 16.94
C LEU A 278 -13.35 -22.71 16.54
N THR A 279 -14.65 -22.93 16.37
CA THR A 279 -15.18 -24.26 16.06
C THR A 279 -15.21 -24.57 14.57
N GLN A 280 -15.03 -23.54 13.73
CA GLN A 280 -15.13 -23.60 12.27
C GLN A 280 -16.54 -24.01 11.77
N ASN A 281 -17.55 -23.99 12.65
CA ASN A 281 -18.92 -24.29 12.28
C ASN A 281 -19.60 -23.08 11.61
N TRP A 282 -20.44 -23.36 10.62
CA TRP A 282 -21.23 -22.32 9.97
C TRP A 282 -22.25 -21.70 10.93
N ILE A 283 -22.39 -20.38 10.88
CA ILE A 283 -23.34 -19.64 11.70
C ILE A 283 -24.57 -19.32 10.88
N SER A 284 -25.72 -19.83 11.33
CA SER A 284 -27.04 -19.50 10.80
C SER A 284 -27.62 -18.28 11.50
N GLY A 285 -28.33 -17.42 10.73
CA GLY A 285 -29.03 -16.25 11.25
C GLY A 285 -28.08 -15.18 11.84
N ALA A 286 -26.87 -15.07 11.34
CA ALA A 286 -26.07 -13.88 11.54
C ALA A 286 -26.66 -12.76 10.67
N SER A 287 -26.81 -11.55 11.22
CA SER A 287 -27.36 -10.41 10.52
C SER A 287 -26.26 -9.64 9.81
N ILE A 288 -26.42 -9.44 8.53
CA ILE A 288 -25.48 -8.72 7.65
C ILE A 288 -26.15 -7.42 7.20
N ASN A 289 -25.67 -6.28 7.70
CA ASN A 289 -26.18 -4.96 7.41
C ASN A 289 -25.25 -4.23 6.45
N PHE A 290 -25.76 -3.86 5.29
CA PHE A 290 -25.07 -3.05 4.30
C PHE A 290 -25.44 -1.59 4.48
N LYS A 291 -24.49 -0.75 4.87
CA LYS A 291 -24.71 0.65 5.20
C LYS A 291 -23.99 1.58 4.24
N LYS A 292 -24.59 2.74 4.06
CA LYS A 292 -23.99 3.87 3.36
C LYS A 292 -24.07 5.11 4.25
N GLY A 293 -22.95 5.47 4.86
CA GLY A 293 -22.95 6.38 5.99
C GLY A 293 -23.84 5.84 7.12
N ASN A 294 -24.76 6.66 7.61
CA ASN A 294 -25.67 6.25 8.70
C ASN A 294 -26.90 5.45 8.22
N MET A 295 -27.10 5.28 6.92
CA MET A 295 -28.30 4.64 6.37
C MET A 295 -28.05 3.17 6.05
N VAL A 296 -28.90 2.27 6.56
CA VAL A 296 -28.93 0.86 6.18
C VAL A 296 -29.62 0.74 4.82
N ILE A 297 -28.92 0.18 3.83
CA ILE A 297 -29.43 0.00 2.47
C ILE A 297 -30.09 -1.36 2.32
N ALA A 298 -29.50 -2.39 2.93
CA ALA A 298 -30.04 -3.73 2.96
C ALA A 298 -29.62 -4.46 4.23
N THR A 299 -30.44 -5.42 4.64
CA THR A 299 -30.13 -6.37 5.71
C THR A 299 -30.50 -7.77 5.20
N VAL A 300 -29.60 -8.72 5.37
CA VAL A 300 -29.83 -10.14 5.09
C VAL A 300 -29.30 -10.98 6.24
N ASP A 301 -29.84 -12.19 6.40
CA ASP A 301 -29.38 -13.14 7.41
C ASP A 301 -28.64 -14.30 6.73
N SER A 302 -27.65 -14.87 7.43
CA SER A 302 -26.96 -16.05 6.95
C SER A 302 -27.83 -17.30 7.06
N GLU A 303 -27.75 -18.17 6.06
CA GLU A 303 -28.43 -19.47 5.98
C GLU A 303 -27.79 -20.51 6.92
N ALA A 304 -28.35 -21.72 6.99
CA ALA A 304 -27.83 -22.82 7.80
C ALA A 304 -26.38 -23.23 7.47
N ASN A 305 -25.95 -23.05 6.24
CA ASN A 305 -24.59 -23.28 5.76
C ASN A 305 -23.68 -22.04 5.90
N GLY A 306 -24.12 -21.04 6.65
CA GLY A 306 -23.42 -19.77 6.83
C GLY A 306 -23.48 -18.82 5.63
N LYS A 307 -24.01 -19.23 4.48
CA LYS A 307 -24.04 -18.42 3.28
C LYS A 307 -25.03 -17.26 3.42
N PHE A 308 -24.65 -16.12 2.88
CA PHE A 308 -25.56 -14.99 2.65
C PHE A 308 -25.39 -14.44 1.24
N SER A 309 -26.44 -13.79 0.75
CA SER A 309 -26.43 -13.10 -0.54
C SER A 309 -27.29 -11.85 -0.48
N ALA A 310 -26.83 -10.80 -1.12
CA ALA A 310 -27.60 -9.56 -1.32
C ALA A 310 -27.35 -9.01 -2.72
N ASP A 311 -28.37 -8.39 -3.30
CA ASP A 311 -28.25 -7.68 -4.57
C ASP A 311 -28.21 -6.19 -4.31
N LEU A 312 -27.07 -5.56 -4.56
CA LEU A 312 -26.80 -4.16 -4.21
C LEU A 312 -26.39 -3.33 -5.41
N PRO A 313 -26.82 -2.05 -5.49
CA PRO A 313 -26.27 -1.12 -6.47
C PRO A 313 -24.74 -0.97 -6.32
N ALA A 314 -24.07 -0.68 -7.43
CA ALA A 314 -22.65 -0.37 -7.41
C ALA A 314 -22.39 0.88 -6.56
N ASP A 315 -21.68 0.70 -5.45
CA ASP A 315 -21.30 1.74 -4.49
C ASP A 315 -20.30 1.18 -3.46
N SER A 316 -19.87 2.02 -2.51
CA SER A 316 -19.07 1.59 -1.36
C SER A 316 -19.95 1.47 -0.14
N TYR A 317 -19.83 0.35 0.54
CA TYR A 317 -20.62 -0.01 1.70
C TYR A 317 -19.74 -0.29 2.92
N GLU A 318 -20.19 0.19 4.07
CA GLU A 318 -19.80 -0.37 5.35
C GLU A 318 -20.70 -1.59 5.62
N ILE A 319 -20.08 -2.75 5.83
CA ILE A 319 -20.80 -4.01 6.08
C ILE A 319 -20.58 -4.39 7.53
N ILE A 320 -21.67 -4.52 8.29
CA ILE A 320 -21.64 -4.93 9.69
C ILE A 320 -22.28 -6.30 9.80
N ILE A 321 -21.52 -7.28 10.27
CA ILE A 321 -21.97 -8.65 10.50
C ILE A 321 -22.04 -8.89 12.01
N SER A 322 -23.19 -9.30 12.50
CA SER A 322 -23.44 -9.51 13.93
C SER A 322 -24.26 -10.75 14.22
N LYS A 323 -24.00 -11.36 15.35
CA LYS A 323 -24.76 -12.49 15.91
C LYS A 323 -24.71 -12.41 17.43
N ASN A 324 -25.83 -12.68 18.09
CA ASN A 324 -25.85 -12.73 19.56
C ASN A 324 -24.87 -13.80 20.10
N GLY A 325 -24.05 -13.44 21.07
CA GLY A 325 -22.98 -14.27 21.62
C GLY A 325 -21.66 -14.21 20.86
N TYR A 326 -21.52 -13.31 19.88
CA TYR A 326 -20.33 -13.09 19.09
C TYR A 326 -19.99 -11.60 19.00
N SER A 327 -18.71 -11.30 18.89
CA SER A 327 -18.24 -9.95 18.57
C SER A 327 -18.60 -9.59 17.14
N SER A 328 -19.10 -8.38 16.93
CA SER A 328 -19.47 -7.87 15.60
C SER A 328 -18.24 -7.64 14.72
N VAL A 329 -18.38 -7.86 13.43
CA VAL A 329 -17.34 -7.56 12.42
C VAL A 329 -17.79 -6.42 11.55
N THR A 330 -16.93 -5.41 11.40
CA THR A 330 -17.12 -4.32 10.46
C THR A 330 -16.07 -4.39 9.35
N MET A 331 -16.51 -4.26 8.11
CA MET A 331 -15.64 -4.21 6.93
C MET A 331 -16.16 -3.19 5.92
N ASN A 332 -15.26 -2.67 5.09
CA ASN A 332 -15.63 -1.79 3.98
C ASN A 332 -15.41 -2.51 2.66
N GLU A 333 -16.40 -2.47 1.78
CA GLU A 333 -16.33 -3.11 0.48
C GLU A 333 -16.91 -2.20 -0.61
N THR A 334 -16.32 -2.27 -1.81
CA THR A 334 -16.84 -1.57 -2.99
C THR A 334 -17.39 -2.56 -3.98
N ILE A 335 -18.67 -2.39 -4.30
CA ILE A 335 -19.37 -3.18 -5.30
C ILE A 335 -19.28 -2.46 -6.64
N VAL A 336 -18.77 -3.15 -7.64
CA VAL A 336 -18.63 -2.67 -9.01
C VAL A 336 -19.73 -3.28 -9.86
N GLU A 337 -20.30 -2.50 -10.77
CA GLU A 337 -21.38 -2.96 -11.65
C GLU A 337 -20.94 -4.14 -12.50
N ASN A 338 -21.82 -5.15 -12.61
CA ASN A 338 -21.62 -6.38 -13.38
C ASN A 338 -20.47 -7.31 -12.91
N GLU A 339 -19.95 -7.10 -11.70
CA GLU A 339 -18.94 -7.98 -11.11
C GLU A 339 -19.51 -8.66 -9.86
N THR A 340 -19.90 -9.94 -9.95
CA THR A 340 -20.26 -10.70 -8.73
C THR A 340 -19.16 -10.64 -7.71
N ARG A 341 -19.47 -10.15 -6.50
CA ARG A 341 -18.49 -9.99 -5.43
C ARG A 341 -18.64 -11.07 -4.38
N TYR A 342 -17.57 -11.83 -4.16
CA TYR A 342 -17.45 -12.79 -3.08
C TYR A 342 -16.59 -12.23 -1.95
N LEU A 343 -17.17 -12.07 -0.74
CA LEU A 343 -16.50 -11.51 0.43
C LEU A 343 -15.59 -12.52 1.16
N GLY A 344 -15.68 -13.79 0.78
CA GLY A 344 -14.98 -14.86 1.47
C GLY A 344 -15.73 -15.36 2.72
N THR A 345 -15.03 -16.11 3.56
CA THR A 345 -15.49 -16.51 4.86
C THR A 345 -15.19 -15.43 5.88
N ILE A 346 -16.21 -15.02 6.61
CA ILE A 346 -16.10 -14.05 7.70
C ILE A 346 -16.23 -14.82 9.02
N ASP A 347 -15.17 -14.83 9.80
CA ASP A 347 -15.15 -15.53 11.09
C ASP A 347 -15.68 -14.61 12.19
N LEU A 348 -16.73 -14.99 12.91
CA LEU A 348 -17.17 -14.30 14.12
C LEU A 348 -16.51 -14.93 15.34
N VAL A 349 -15.96 -14.11 16.21
CA VAL A 349 -15.30 -14.55 17.44
C VAL A 349 -16.36 -14.67 18.55
N PRO A 350 -16.54 -15.85 19.19
CA PRO A 350 -17.40 -15.99 20.35
C PRO A 350 -16.94 -15.11 21.53
N GLY A 351 -17.87 -14.54 22.26
CA GLY A 351 -17.62 -13.66 23.39
C GLY A 351 -18.34 -12.33 23.27
N ASP A 352 -18.24 -11.51 24.30
CA ASP A 352 -18.76 -10.16 24.26
C ASP A 352 -17.67 -9.16 23.86
N GLU A 353 -18.08 -7.98 23.44
CA GLU A 353 -17.18 -6.90 23.00
C GLU A 353 -16.35 -6.30 24.16
N ASN A 354 -16.61 -6.69 25.42
CA ASN A 354 -15.90 -6.22 26.60
C ASN A 354 -14.77 -7.19 27.02
N GLY A 355 -14.80 -8.43 26.53
CA GLY A 355 -13.75 -9.42 26.81
C GLY A 355 -12.43 -9.00 26.16
N GLN A 356 -11.33 -9.04 26.91
CA GLN A 356 -10.01 -8.57 26.45
C GLN A 356 -9.06 -9.73 26.26
N GLY A 357 -8.36 -9.74 25.12
CA GLY A 357 -7.40 -10.77 24.76
C GLY A 357 -6.15 -10.22 24.08
N GLY A 358 -5.30 -11.15 23.65
CA GLY A 358 -4.07 -10.87 22.93
C GLY A 358 -3.89 -11.74 21.70
N PHE A 359 -2.74 -11.57 21.05
CA PHE A 359 -2.39 -12.32 19.84
C PHE A 359 -0.87 -12.37 19.66
N SER A 360 -0.40 -13.36 18.91
CA SER A 360 1.01 -13.48 18.56
C SER A 360 1.22 -14.18 17.22
N GLY A 361 2.36 -13.92 16.58
CA GLY A 361 2.70 -14.53 15.30
C GLY A 361 4.09 -14.17 14.81
N TYR A 362 4.38 -14.57 13.59
CA TYR A 362 5.60 -14.29 12.87
C TYR A 362 5.30 -13.53 11.57
N ILE A 363 6.23 -12.67 11.18
CA ILE A 363 6.22 -12.07 9.85
C ILE A 363 7.35 -12.71 9.04
N THR A 364 7.01 -13.22 7.86
CA THR A 364 7.94 -13.89 6.95
C THR A 364 8.15 -13.08 5.66
N ASP A 365 9.29 -13.26 5.04
CA ASP A 365 9.63 -12.71 3.73
C ASP A 365 9.04 -13.59 2.62
N ALA A 366 8.40 -12.98 1.65
CA ALA A 366 7.69 -13.69 0.58
C ALA A 366 8.62 -14.46 -0.37
N ILE A 367 9.90 -14.08 -0.48
CA ILE A 367 10.85 -14.73 -1.39
C ILE A 367 11.59 -15.87 -0.68
N THR A 368 12.02 -15.60 0.55
CA THR A 368 12.94 -16.51 1.25
C THR A 368 12.23 -17.43 2.24
N GLY A 369 10.97 -17.13 2.60
CA GLY A 369 10.25 -17.81 3.67
C GLY A 369 10.80 -17.50 5.08
N ASN A 370 11.94 -16.81 5.19
CA ASN A 370 12.58 -16.51 6.47
C ASN A 370 11.81 -15.44 7.24
N THR A 371 11.92 -15.46 8.54
CA THR A 371 11.30 -14.46 9.41
C THR A 371 11.96 -13.09 9.25
N VAL A 372 11.16 -12.01 9.39
CA VAL A 372 11.61 -10.63 9.17
C VAL A 372 11.52 -9.82 10.46
N SER A 373 12.67 -9.35 10.95
CA SER A 373 12.77 -8.48 12.13
C SER A 373 12.43 -7.02 11.84
N ASN A 374 12.11 -6.26 12.88
CA ASN A 374 11.87 -4.81 12.81
C ASN A 374 10.82 -4.40 11.75
N VAL A 375 9.79 -5.22 11.57
CA VAL A 375 8.59 -4.84 10.81
C VAL A 375 7.67 -4.05 11.72
N LYS A 376 7.33 -2.82 11.36
CA LYS A 376 6.34 -2.02 12.08
C LYS A 376 4.95 -2.56 11.78
N LEU A 377 4.18 -2.83 12.82
CA LEU A 377 2.84 -3.40 12.79
C LEU A 377 1.85 -2.39 13.38
N GLN A 378 0.82 -2.04 12.63
CA GLN A 378 -0.26 -1.17 13.08
C GLN A 378 -1.57 -1.93 13.10
N VAL A 379 -2.19 -2.03 14.27
CA VAL A 379 -3.43 -2.78 14.49
C VAL A 379 -4.62 -1.83 14.46
N ARG A 380 -5.64 -2.19 13.70
CA ARG A 380 -6.91 -1.45 13.57
C ARG A 380 -8.08 -2.40 13.76
N ALA A 381 -9.20 -1.88 14.27
CA ALA A 381 -10.42 -2.67 14.40
C ALA A 381 -11.00 -3.02 13.03
N GLY A 382 -11.60 -4.20 12.94
CA GLY A 382 -12.32 -4.68 11.76
C GLY A 382 -11.46 -5.45 10.75
N VAL A 383 -12.11 -5.94 9.72
CA VAL A 383 -11.53 -6.73 8.63
C VAL A 383 -11.21 -5.83 7.44
N ASN A 384 -10.01 -5.98 6.88
CA ASN A 384 -9.50 -5.16 5.77
C ASN A 384 -9.62 -3.66 6.05
N SER A 385 -9.39 -3.28 7.30
CA SER A 385 -9.52 -1.90 7.77
C SER A 385 -8.56 -0.97 7.02
N PRO A 386 -9.04 0.14 6.43
CA PRO A 386 -8.21 1.05 5.67
C PRO A 386 -7.22 1.81 6.57
N ASP A 387 -6.14 2.30 5.99
CA ASP A 387 -5.11 3.07 6.71
C ASP A 387 -5.63 4.38 7.32
N SER A 388 -6.77 4.88 6.85
CA SER A 388 -7.44 6.06 7.40
C SER A 388 -8.09 5.84 8.76
N ASN A 389 -8.32 4.58 9.15
CA ASN A 389 -8.92 4.26 10.44
C ASN A 389 -7.88 4.39 11.57
N ASP A 390 -8.37 4.64 12.78
CA ASP A 390 -7.54 4.83 13.95
C ASP A 390 -6.67 3.62 14.25
N VAL A 391 -5.41 3.88 14.57
CA VAL A 391 -4.46 2.85 15.02
C VAL A 391 -4.65 2.63 16.51
N LEU A 392 -5.10 1.42 16.87
CA LEU A 392 -5.35 1.04 18.27
C LEU A 392 -4.07 0.65 18.99
N LEU A 393 -3.12 0.04 18.27
CA LEU A 393 -1.89 -0.50 18.82
C LEU A 393 -0.78 -0.50 17.78
N GLU A 394 0.44 -0.17 18.19
CA GLU A 394 1.65 -0.32 17.38
C GLU A 394 2.61 -1.32 18.03
N LEU A 395 3.11 -2.25 17.20
CA LEU A 395 4.10 -3.26 17.59
C LEU A 395 5.24 -3.28 16.56
N SER A 396 6.29 -4.02 16.88
CA SER A 396 7.35 -4.35 15.93
C SER A 396 7.80 -5.79 16.14
N THR A 397 8.18 -6.47 15.05
CA THR A 397 8.78 -7.80 15.17
C THR A 397 10.17 -7.72 15.81
N ASN A 398 10.47 -8.66 16.68
CA ASN A 398 11.77 -8.81 17.32
C ASN A 398 12.83 -9.39 16.36
N SER A 399 14.03 -9.71 16.85
CA SER A 399 15.14 -10.27 16.04
C SER A 399 14.81 -11.62 15.38
N SER A 400 13.88 -12.39 15.91
CA SER A 400 13.40 -13.65 15.32
C SER A 400 12.17 -13.48 14.44
N GLY A 401 11.75 -12.24 14.13
CA GLY A 401 10.56 -11.97 13.34
C GLY A 401 9.24 -12.22 14.08
N TYR A 402 9.30 -12.48 15.38
CA TYR A 402 8.15 -12.73 16.23
C TYR A 402 7.58 -11.42 16.78
N TYR A 403 6.27 -11.38 16.94
CA TYR A 403 5.55 -10.30 17.62
C TYR A 403 4.47 -10.89 18.54
N GLU A 404 4.19 -10.19 19.63
CA GLU A 404 3.18 -10.58 20.61
C GLU A 404 2.57 -9.34 21.25
N TYR A 405 1.26 -9.35 21.41
CA TYR A 405 0.53 -8.50 22.32
C TYR A 405 -0.16 -9.36 23.38
N ASN A 406 0.31 -9.27 24.61
CA ASN A 406 -0.18 -10.06 25.72
C ASN A 406 -0.83 -9.12 26.75
N PRO A 407 -2.14 -9.31 27.05
CA PRO A 407 -2.86 -8.43 27.97
C PRO A 407 -2.54 -8.68 29.45
N LYS A 408 -1.66 -9.64 29.79
CA LYS A 408 -1.25 -9.89 31.17
C LYS A 408 -0.42 -8.74 31.69
N ASP A 409 -0.91 -8.12 32.71
CA ASP A 409 -0.52 -6.86 33.26
C ASP A 409 0.33 -6.97 34.52
N PHE A 410 1.06 -5.88 34.85
CA PHE A 410 1.92 -5.75 36.04
C PHE A 410 1.15 -5.55 37.36
N PHE A 411 -0.17 -5.23 37.32
CA PHE A 411 -0.97 -4.90 38.51
C PHE A 411 -2.39 -5.51 38.52
N GLY A 412 -2.65 -6.53 37.70
CA GLY A 412 -3.98 -7.16 37.62
C GLY A 412 -5.03 -6.35 36.84
N ILE A 413 -4.63 -5.27 36.17
CA ILE A 413 -5.50 -4.52 35.25
C ILE A 413 -5.29 -5.09 33.85
N LYS A 414 -6.27 -5.82 33.32
CA LYS A 414 -6.24 -6.34 31.95
C LYS A 414 -6.32 -5.16 30.96
N ARG A 415 -5.36 -5.04 30.09
CA ARG A 415 -5.33 -4.07 28.99
C ARG A 415 -5.17 -4.79 27.65
N GLY A 416 -6.10 -5.68 27.33
CA GLY A 416 -6.16 -6.36 26.06
C GLY A 416 -6.90 -5.55 25.00
N LEU A 417 -6.97 -6.08 23.79
CA LEU A 417 -7.96 -5.63 22.81
C LEU A 417 -9.27 -6.39 23.05
N PRO A 418 -10.43 -5.78 22.79
CA PRO A 418 -11.71 -6.47 22.78
C PRO A 418 -11.69 -7.73 21.91
N SER A 419 -12.48 -8.75 22.27
CA SER A 419 -12.67 -9.91 21.40
C SER A 419 -13.22 -9.47 20.04
N GLY A 420 -12.66 -9.99 18.95
CA GLY A 420 -13.10 -9.62 17.61
C GLY A 420 -12.04 -9.81 16.56
N GLN A 421 -12.29 -9.25 15.38
CA GLN A 421 -11.35 -9.24 14.26
C GLN A 421 -10.66 -7.90 14.13
N TYR A 422 -9.39 -7.95 13.73
CA TYR A 422 -8.53 -6.78 13.55
C TYR A 422 -7.69 -6.93 12.29
N THR A 423 -7.30 -5.80 11.72
CA THR A 423 -6.36 -5.72 10.61
C THR A 423 -5.00 -5.27 11.11
N ILE A 424 -3.95 -6.02 10.78
CA ILE A 424 -2.56 -5.62 10.98
C ILE A 424 -1.99 -5.11 9.66
N THR A 425 -1.57 -3.86 9.63
CA THR A 425 -0.79 -3.29 8.53
C THR A 425 0.69 -3.42 8.83
N MET A 426 1.44 -3.99 7.90
CA MET A 426 2.88 -4.21 7.95
C MET A 426 3.62 -3.14 7.16
N ASN A 427 4.64 -2.55 7.76
CA ASN A 427 5.49 -1.55 7.10
C ASN A 427 6.97 -1.75 7.46
N LYS A 428 7.82 -1.85 6.44
CA LYS A 428 9.27 -1.93 6.58
C LYS A 428 9.95 -1.36 5.35
N SER A 429 11.05 -0.63 5.54
CA SER A 429 11.85 -0.12 4.40
C SER A 429 12.36 -1.26 3.53
N GLY A 430 12.23 -1.12 2.20
CA GLY A 430 12.58 -2.16 1.23
C GLY A 430 11.48 -3.17 0.94
N TYR A 431 10.32 -3.05 1.61
CA TYR A 431 9.16 -3.93 1.43
C TYR A 431 7.91 -3.15 1.01
N ILE A 432 7.00 -3.85 0.34
CA ILE A 432 5.70 -3.33 -0.03
C ILE A 432 4.81 -3.31 1.23
N LYS A 433 4.20 -2.16 1.52
CA LYS A 433 3.22 -2.06 2.60
C LYS A 433 2.03 -2.96 2.30
N SER A 434 1.67 -3.83 3.23
CA SER A 434 0.58 -4.80 3.10
C SER A 434 -0.12 -5.03 4.42
N SER A 435 -1.25 -5.75 4.41
CA SER A 435 -2.03 -6.03 5.61
C SER A 435 -2.60 -7.44 5.58
N PHE A 436 -2.92 -7.95 6.76
CA PHE A 436 -3.63 -9.21 6.97
C PHE A 436 -4.56 -9.09 8.18
N ASN A 437 -5.55 -9.99 8.28
CA ASN A 437 -6.50 -9.98 9.38
C ASN A 437 -6.11 -10.99 10.46
N ILE A 438 -6.41 -10.64 11.70
CA ILE A 438 -6.19 -11.48 12.89
C ILE A 438 -7.47 -11.56 13.73
N ILE A 439 -7.51 -12.51 14.63
CA ILE A 439 -8.55 -12.64 15.66
C ILE A 439 -7.98 -12.42 17.05
N VAL A 440 -8.77 -11.80 17.91
CA VAL A 440 -8.51 -11.65 19.35
C VAL A 440 -9.65 -12.32 20.09
N LYS A 441 -9.34 -13.14 21.09
CA LYS A 441 -10.29 -13.85 21.92
C LYS A 441 -10.07 -13.51 23.38
N GLU A 442 -11.17 -13.38 24.12
CA GLU A 442 -11.15 -13.09 25.54
C GLU A 442 -10.28 -14.07 26.34
N ASP A 443 -9.49 -13.52 27.27
CA ASP A 443 -8.61 -14.22 28.20
C ASP A 443 -7.54 -15.13 27.56
N GLU A 444 -7.31 -14.99 26.26
CA GLU A 444 -6.37 -15.82 25.50
C GLU A 444 -5.39 -14.97 24.68
N VAL A 445 -4.18 -15.46 24.47
CA VAL A 445 -3.27 -14.99 23.43
C VAL A 445 -3.40 -15.93 22.23
N VAL A 446 -4.13 -15.49 21.21
CA VAL A 446 -4.33 -16.29 19.99
C VAL A 446 -3.01 -16.35 19.23
N ARG A 447 -2.48 -17.56 19.04
CA ARG A 447 -1.18 -17.81 18.42
C ARG A 447 -1.30 -18.02 16.92
N ASN A 448 -0.13 -18.03 16.23
CA ASN A 448 -0.02 -18.31 14.79
C ASN A 448 -0.75 -17.29 13.89
N GLN A 449 -0.94 -16.07 14.37
CA GLN A 449 -1.45 -14.97 13.56
C GLN A 449 -0.32 -14.46 12.65
N ASN A 450 0.07 -15.26 11.66
CA ASN A 450 1.26 -15.02 10.85
C ASN A 450 0.94 -14.13 9.62
N GLY A 451 1.89 -13.26 9.27
CA GLY A 451 1.82 -12.44 8.07
C GLY A 451 3.02 -12.66 7.15
N THR A 452 2.87 -12.30 5.88
CA THR A 452 3.96 -12.34 4.90
C THR A 452 4.11 -10.97 4.26
N ILE A 453 5.34 -10.45 4.22
CA ILE A 453 5.67 -9.17 3.62
C ILE A 453 6.57 -9.37 2.39
N SER A 454 6.27 -8.66 1.31
CA SER A 454 6.99 -8.79 0.04
C SER A 454 8.03 -7.70 -0.13
N PRO A 455 9.29 -8.02 -0.47
CA PRO A 455 10.22 -7.03 -0.98
C PRO A 455 9.66 -6.26 -2.18
N ILE A 456 10.11 -5.01 -2.37
CA ILE A 456 9.68 -4.15 -3.48
C ILE A 456 9.99 -4.85 -4.81
N LEU A 457 9.03 -4.78 -5.71
CA LEU A 457 9.08 -5.32 -7.08
C LEU A 457 9.45 -4.22 -8.07
N LYS A 458 10.00 -4.63 -9.23
CA LYS A 458 10.05 -3.78 -10.42
C LYS A 458 8.66 -3.69 -11.07
N ASP A 459 8.45 -2.69 -11.92
CA ASP A 459 7.14 -2.40 -12.49
C ASP A 459 6.57 -3.54 -13.36
N ASP A 460 7.42 -4.39 -13.93
CA ASP A 460 7.07 -5.54 -14.77
C ASP A 460 7.11 -6.90 -14.01
N GLU A 461 7.27 -6.86 -12.70
CA GLU A 461 7.32 -8.05 -11.85
C GLU A 461 6.02 -8.28 -11.09
N TYR A 462 5.61 -9.54 -11.00
CA TYR A 462 4.52 -9.99 -10.12
C TYR A 462 5.08 -10.90 -9.04
N ARG A 463 4.51 -10.82 -7.84
CA ARG A 463 4.70 -11.81 -6.79
C ARG A 463 3.35 -12.26 -6.28
N ILE A 464 3.15 -13.58 -6.27
CA ILE A 464 1.90 -14.24 -5.95
C ILE A 464 2.16 -15.07 -4.71
N VAL A 465 1.49 -14.74 -3.61
CA VAL A 465 1.68 -15.39 -2.31
C VAL A 465 0.39 -16.09 -1.93
N LEU A 466 0.44 -17.42 -1.85
CA LEU A 466 -0.63 -18.28 -1.37
C LEU A 466 -0.46 -18.54 0.13
N ARG A 467 -1.54 -18.40 0.89
CA ARG A 467 -1.63 -18.86 2.27
C ARG A 467 -2.97 -19.57 2.48
N TRP A 468 -3.00 -20.49 3.45
CA TRP A 468 -4.20 -21.24 3.77
C TRP A 468 -4.26 -21.60 5.26
N GLY A 469 -5.30 -22.30 5.69
CA GLY A 469 -5.47 -22.77 7.05
C GLY A 469 -4.69 -24.04 7.39
N SER A 470 -5.12 -24.73 8.44
CA SER A 470 -4.48 -25.98 8.90
C SER A 470 -4.77 -27.19 8.00
N SER A 471 -5.77 -27.11 7.14
CA SER A 471 -6.20 -28.20 6.24
C SER A 471 -6.64 -27.65 4.90
N PRO A 472 -6.24 -28.29 3.79
CA PRO A 472 -5.34 -29.44 3.66
C PRO A 472 -3.91 -29.11 4.05
N SER A 473 -3.07 -30.13 4.27
CA SER A 473 -1.67 -29.92 4.66
C SER A 473 -0.81 -29.34 3.54
N ASP A 474 -1.20 -29.63 2.30
CA ASP A 474 -0.37 -29.33 1.13
C ASP A 474 -1.26 -28.76 0.00
N LEU A 475 -1.05 -27.47 -0.28
CA LEU A 475 -1.63 -26.73 -1.41
C LEU A 475 -0.50 -26.18 -2.27
N ASP A 476 -0.48 -26.59 -3.53
CA ASP A 476 0.52 -26.18 -4.52
C ASP A 476 0.09 -24.96 -5.34
N SER A 477 1.02 -24.06 -5.54
CA SER A 477 0.94 -22.94 -6.49
C SER A 477 1.32 -23.39 -7.91
N HIS A 478 0.50 -23.03 -8.90
CA HIS A 478 0.73 -23.29 -10.31
C HIS A 478 0.66 -22.02 -11.14
N TYR A 479 1.75 -21.74 -11.86
CA TYR A 479 1.81 -20.69 -12.87
C TYR A 479 1.82 -21.33 -14.25
N ASN A 480 1.01 -20.81 -15.16
CA ASN A 480 0.97 -21.24 -16.56
C ASN A 480 0.99 -20.02 -17.48
N ALA A 481 2.04 -19.88 -18.32
CA ALA A 481 2.03 -18.89 -19.38
C ALA A 481 1.01 -19.26 -20.46
N ILE A 482 0.14 -18.32 -20.85
CA ILE A 482 -0.92 -18.58 -21.82
C ILE A 482 -0.30 -18.74 -23.24
N GLY A 483 -0.67 -19.83 -23.92
CA GLY A 483 -0.17 -20.13 -25.26
C GLY A 483 1.28 -20.58 -25.32
N GLU A 484 1.93 -20.81 -24.16
CA GLU A 484 3.32 -21.25 -24.08
C GLU A 484 3.45 -22.53 -23.25
N ALA A 485 4.52 -23.32 -23.50
CA ALA A 485 4.82 -24.52 -22.72
C ALA A 485 5.60 -24.20 -21.42
N ASP A 486 5.25 -23.09 -20.76
CA ASP A 486 5.89 -22.66 -19.51
C ASP A 486 4.95 -22.84 -18.33
N HIS A 487 5.26 -23.83 -17.48
CA HIS A 487 4.50 -24.20 -16.29
C HIS A 487 5.44 -24.32 -15.10
N VAL A 488 5.22 -23.52 -14.05
CA VAL A 488 5.99 -23.55 -12.80
C VAL A 488 5.11 -24.08 -11.68
N TYR A 489 5.63 -25.05 -10.94
CA TYR A 489 5.03 -25.72 -9.79
C TYR A 489 6.11 -26.47 -9.01
N TYR A 490 5.78 -27.18 -7.92
CA TYR A 490 6.76 -27.82 -7.03
C TYR A 490 7.79 -28.73 -7.74
N SER A 491 7.41 -29.44 -8.80
CA SER A 491 8.31 -30.34 -9.53
C SER A 491 9.14 -29.62 -10.60
N ARG A 492 8.75 -28.44 -11.02
CA ARG A 492 9.45 -27.57 -11.95
C ARG A 492 9.45 -26.14 -11.42
N LYS A 493 10.39 -25.85 -10.49
CA LYS A 493 10.44 -24.59 -9.75
C LYS A 493 10.92 -23.39 -10.58
N GLY A 494 11.46 -23.57 -11.77
CA GLY A 494 11.93 -22.52 -12.66
C GLY A 494 11.31 -22.59 -14.05
N GLY A 495 10.75 -21.48 -14.52
CA GLY A 495 10.26 -21.26 -15.87
C GLY A 495 11.13 -20.27 -16.66
N LYS A 496 10.64 -19.79 -17.81
CA LYS A 496 11.31 -18.75 -18.60
C LYS A 496 11.25 -17.37 -17.89
N THR A 497 10.12 -17.08 -17.30
CA THR A 497 9.81 -15.77 -16.72
C THR A 497 9.33 -15.85 -15.27
N SER A 498 9.31 -17.05 -14.68
CA SER A 498 8.76 -17.26 -13.35
C SER A 498 9.55 -18.28 -12.54
N SER A 499 9.44 -18.17 -11.21
CA SER A 499 10.03 -19.11 -10.25
C SER A 499 9.07 -19.39 -9.11
N LEU A 500 9.08 -20.62 -8.59
CA LEU A 500 8.51 -20.96 -7.29
C LEU A 500 9.59 -20.73 -6.24
N ASP A 501 9.46 -19.65 -5.49
CA ASP A 501 10.48 -19.18 -4.54
C ASP A 501 10.36 -19.90 -3.19
N VAL A 502 9.14 -20.11 -2.74
CA VAL A 502 8.80 -20.83 -1.50
C VAL A 502 7.79 -21.92 -1.82
N ASP A 503 8.03 -23.10 -1.30
CA ASP A 503 7.24 -24.32 -1.47
C ASP A 503 7.03 -24.94 -0.08
N ASP A 504 5.80 -24.83 0.45
CA ASP A 504 5.45 -25.28 1.80
C ASP A 504 4.46 -26.44 1.76
N THR A 505 4.86 -27.58 2.32
CA THR A 505 4.07 -28.81 2.36
C THR A 505 3.47 -29.10 3.74
N SER A 506 3.48 -28.10 4.66
CA SER A 506 3.23 -28.34 6.09
C SER A 506 2.06 -27.58 6.70
N SER A 507 1.11 -27.10 5.90
CA SER A 507 -0.01 -26.22 6.29
C SER A 507 0.38 -24.76 6.52
N TYR A 508 -0.62 -23.87 6.38
CA TYR A 508 -0.55 -22.42 6.55
C TYR A 508 0.23 -21.66 5.46
N GLY A 509 1.16 -22.30 4.74
CA GLY A 509 2.04 -21.60 3.78
C GLY A 509 3.05 -20.66 4.46
N PRO A 510 3.67 -19.75 3.72
CA PRO A 510 3.31 -19.33 2.37
C PRO A 510 3.88 -20.24 1.29
N GLU A 511 3.23 -20.27 0.13
CA GLU A 511 3.88 -20.57 -1.14
C GLU A 511 3.97 -19.31 -1.99
N THR A 512 5.09 -19.17 -2.71
CA THR A 512 5.33 -17.94 -3.46
C THR A 512 5.84 -18.20 -4.86
N ILE A 513 5.16 -17.62 -5.85
CA ILE A 513 5.65 -17.54 -7.24
C ILE A 513 6.00 -16.08 -7.56
N THR A 514 7.20 -15.86 -8.08
CA THR A 514 7.62 -14.59 -8.68
C THR A 514 7.64 -14.70 -10.20
N VAL A 515 7.03 -13.72 -10.89
CA VAL A 515 7.08 -13.57 -12.34
C VAL A 515 7.93 -12.36 -12.66
N THR A 516 9.01 -12.57 -13.41
CA THR A 516 9.92 -11.53 -13.90
C THR A 516 9.83 -11.45 -15.42
N GLY A 517 9.86 -10.25 -16.00
CA GLY A 517 9.80 -10.11 -17.45
C GLY A 517 8.40 -10.40 -18.05
N PHE A 518 7.36 -10.00 -17.34
CA PHE A 518 5.98 -10.10 -17.82
C PHE A 518 5.79 -9.53 -19.24
N ALA A 519 6.50 -8.45 -19.58
CA ALA A 519 6.45 -7.82 -20.90
C ALA A 519 6.84 -8.75 -22.06
N SER A 520 7.52 -9.88 -21.79
CA SER A 520 7.90 -10.88 -22.80
C SER A 520 6.79 -11.91 -23.08
N LEU A 521 5.73 -11.95 -22.29
CA LEU A 521 4.61 -12.88 -22.47
C LEU A 521 3.63 -12.36 -23.51
N SER A 522 3.33 -13.18 -24.51
CA SER A 522 2.45 -12.78 -25.63
C SER A 522 0.99 -12.63 -25.22
N GLN A 523 0.52 -13.46 -24.30
CA GLN A 523 -0.90 -13.52 -23.89
C GLN A 523 -1.08 -13.41 -22.36
N GLY A 524 0.01 -13.25 -21.59
CA GLY A 524 -0.02 -13.21 -20.14
C GLY A 524 0.02 -14.60 -19.50
N PHE A 525 -0.57 -14.76 -18.31
CA PHE A 525 -0.49 -16.01 -17.54
C PHE A 525 -1.75 -16.28 -16.72
N VAL A 526 -1.91 -17.54 -16.30
CA VAL A 526 -2.93 -18.00 -15.35
C VAL A 526 -2.25 -18.51 -14.09
N TYR A 527 -2.86 -18.20 -12.94
CA TYR A 527 -2.47 -18.75 -11.66
C TYR A 527 -3.59 -19.63 -11.09
N SER A 528 -3.20 -20.83 -10.63
CA SER A 528 -4.10 -21.82 -10.04
C SER A 528 -3.51 -22.37 -8.74
N VAL A 529 -4.38 -22.83 -7.85
CA VAL A 529 -4.03 -23.54 -6.61
C VAL A 529 -4.49 -24.98 -6.73
N HIS A 530 -3.62 -25.94 -6.43
CA HIS A 530 -3.91 -27.36 -6.47
C HIS A 530 -3.84 -27.97 -5.06
N ASN A 531 -4.89 -28.70 -4.68
CA ASN A 531 -4.88 -29.50 -3.46
C ASN A 531 -4.15 -30.82 -3.70
N TYR A 532 -2.85 -30.83 -3.48
CA TYR A 532 -2.02 -32.02 -3.65
C TYR A 532 -2.42 -33.16 -2.70
N SER A 533 -2.80 -32.82 -1.46
CA SER A 533 -3.24 -33.80 -0.48
C SER A 533 -4.41 -34.67 -0.96
N ASP A 534 -5.29 -34.11 -1.80
CA ASP A 534 -6.51 -34.79 -2.31
C ASP A 534 -6.50 -34.98 -3.82
N LYS A 535 -5.37 -34.89 -4.51
CA LYS A 535 -5.25 -34.90 -5.96
C LYS A 535 -5.99 -36.04 -6.68
N GLY A 536 -6.21 -37.18 -6.00
CA GLY A 536 -6.96 -38.33 -6.54
C GLY A 536 -8.46 -38.28 -6.29
N SER A 537 -8.99 -37.27 -5.61
CA SER A 537 -10.42 -37.15 -5.25
C SER A 537 -11.13 -36.24 -6.24
N THR A 538 -12.28 -36.69 -6.75
CA THR A 538 -13.15 -35.86 -7.62
C THR A 538 -14.27 -35.17 -6.85
N SER A 539 -14.39 -35.42 -5.56
CA SER A 539 -15.46 -34.89 -4.69
C SER A 539 -14.94 -34.16 -3.44
N SER A 540 -13.63 -33.87 -3.40
CA SER A 540 -13.04 -33.13 -2.29
C SER A 540 -13.58 -31.71 -2.20
N THR A 541 -13.99 -31.31 -1.00
CA THR A 541 -14.35 -29.94 -0.65
C THR A 541 -13.28 -29.26 0.19
N ARG A 542 -12.14 -29.95 0.49
CA ARG A 542 -11.14 -29.43 1.41
C ARG A 542 -10.43 -28.20 0.86
N LEU A 543 -10.22 -28.12 -0.47
CA LEU A 543 -9.67 -26.90 -1.09
C LEU A 543 -10.63 -25.71 -0.89
N SER A 544 -11.90 -25.90 -1.16
CA SER A 544 -12.94 -24.88 -0.98
C SER A 544 -13.14 -24.45 0.49
N ASN A 545 -12.76 -25.31 1.45
CA ASN A 545 -12.85 -25.04 2.89
C ASN A 545 -11.47 -24.80 3.54
N SER A 546 -10.44 -24.52 2.73
CA SER A 546 -9.05 -24.40 3.21
C SER A 546 -8.71 -23.03 3.81
N ASP A 547 -9.61 -22.05 3.74
CA ASP A 547 -9.32 -20.64 4.03
C ASP A 547 -8.20 -20.05 3.15
N ALA A 548 -7.94 -20.65 2.00
CA ALA A 548 -6.90 -20.20 1.12
C ALA A 548 -7.16 -18.77 0.61
N TYR A 549 -6.12 -17.99 0.63
CA TYR A 549 -6.12 -16.69 -0.03
C TYR A 549 -4.81 -16.46 -0.77
N VAL A 550 -4.92 -15.75 -1.86
CA VAL A 550 -3.81 -15.42 -2.75
C VAL A 550 -3.64 -13.91 -2.81
N THR A 551 -2.49 -13.43 -2.40
CA THR A 551 -2.12 -12.02 -2.50
C THR A 551 -1.23 -11.82 -3.72
N VAL A 552 -1.67 -10.98 -4.64
CA VAL A 552 -0.94 -10.64 -5.86
C VAL A 552 -0.33 -9.26 -5.69
N TYR A 553 0.98 -9.20 -5.67
CA TYR A 553 1.76 -7.97 -5.74
C TYR A 553 2.20 -7.73 -7.18
N HIS A 554 2.17 -6.51 -7.64
CA HIS A 554 2.67 -6.12 -8.95
C HIS A 554 3.34 -4.75 -8.87
N GLY A 555 4.63 -4.67 -9.15
CA GLY A 555 5.37 -3.42 -9.06
C GLY A 555 5.15 -2.71 -7.71
N SER A 556 4.90 -1.41 -7.77
CA SER A 556 4.61 -0.56 -6.60
C SER A 556 3.11 -0.45 -6.28
N TYR A 557 2.27 -1.23 -6.93
CA TYR A 557 0.82 -1.11 -6.82
C TYR A 557 0.24 -1.76 -5.55
N ARG A 558 -0.98 -1.34 -5.18
CA ARG A 558 -1.70 -1.96 -4.07
C ARG A 558 -1.95 -3.44 -4.36
N PRO A 559 -1.62 -4.35 -3.44
CA PRO A 559 -1.87 -5.78 -3.64
C PRO A 559 -3.35 -6.09 -3.84
N VAL A 560 -3.63 -7.07 -4.70
CA VAL A 560 -4.97 -7.65 -4.90
C VAL A 560 -5.06 -8.96 -4.15
N VAL A 561 -6.16 -9.20 -3.44
CA VAL A 561 -6.37 -10.44 -2.67
C VAL A 561 -7.56 -11.20 -3.21
N PHE A 562 -7.32 -12.48 -3.54
CA PHE A 562 -8.35 -13.46 -3.88
C PHE A 562 -8.55 -14.42 -2.71
N ARG A 563 -9.80 -14.76 -2.42
CA ARG A 563 -10.17 -15.74 -1.39
C ARG A 563 -10.84 -16.93 -2.05
N VAL A 564 -10.52 -18.15 -1.59
CA VAL A 564 -11.12 -19.36 -2.14
C VAL A 564 -12.63 -19.36 -1.89
N PRO A 565 -13.45 -19.54 -2.96
CA PRO A 565 -14.90 -19.65 -2.78
C PRO A 565 -15.29 -20.94 -2.05
N VAL A 566 -16.22 -20.84 -1.10
CA VAL A 566 -16.72 -21.95 -0.29
C VAL A 566 -17.87 -22.68 -1.00
N GLY A 567 -18.00 -24.00 -0.73
CA GLY A 567 -19.12 -24.80 -1.22
C GLY A 567 -18.89 -25.45 -2.59
N TYR A 568 -17.67 -25.43 -3.08
CA TYR A 568 -17.29 -26.07 -4.35
C TYR A 568 -16.58 -27.41 -4.08
N THR A 569 -16.73 -28.32 -5.05
CA THR A 569 -15.95 -29.56 -5.13
C THR A 569 -14.86 -29.41 -6.18
N GLY A 570 -13.69 -29.94 -5.91
CA GLY A 570 -12.59 -29.94 -6.85
C GLY A 570 -11.22 -29.91 -6.15
N THR A 571 -10.20 -30.29 -6.90
CA THR A 571 -8.81 -30.30 -6.44
C THR A 571 -8.00 -29.15 -6.99
N VAL A 572 -8.54 -28.37 -7.94
CA VAL A 572 -7.90 -27.20 -8.53
C VAL A 572 -8.83 -26.00 -8.41
N TRP A 573 -8.30 -24.89 -7.93
CA TRP A 573 -8.93 -23.58 -7.96
C TRP A 573 -8.16 -22.70 -8.95
N ASN A 574 -8.76 -22.41 -10.10
CA ASN A 574 -8.23 -21.41 -11.04
C ASN A 574 -8.58 -20.03 -10.48
N VAL A 575 -7.58 -19.31 -10.01
CA VAL A 575 -7.77 -18.11 -9.21
C VAL A 575 -8.01 -16.89 -10.09
N PHE A 576 -7.05 -16.61 -10.96
CA PHE A 576 -7.09 -15.46 -11.86
C PHE A 576 -6.21 -15.68 -13.10
N LYS A 577 -6.44 -14.84 -14.10
CA LYS A 577 -5.51 -14.65 -15.22
C LYS A 577 -5.02 -13.20 -15.26
N VAL A 578 -3.83 -13.02 -15.79
CA VAL A 578 -3.29 -11.71 -16.17
C VAL A 578 -3.20 -11.70 -17.68
N ASN A 579 -3.90 -10.78 -18.33
CA ASN A 579 -3.86 -10.67 -19.80
C ASN A 579 -2.58 -9.93 -20.27
N SER A 580 -2.34 -9.86 -21.57
CA SER A 580 -1.15 -9.22 -22.15
C SER A 580 -1.01 -7.73 -21.83
N SER A 581 -2.08 -7.05 -21.41
CA SER A 581 -2.05 -5.66 -20.96
C SER A 581 -1.75 -5.50 -19.46
N GLY A 582 -1.58 -6.61 -18.71
CA GLY A 582 -1.32 -6.60 -17.27
C GLY A 582 -2.59 -6.48 -16.41
N GLU A 583 -3.77 -6.58 -17.01
CA GLU A 583 -5.04 -6.56 -16.29
C GLU A 583 -5.27 -7.92 -15.61
N ILE A 584 -5.62 -7.88 -14.33
CA ILE A 584 -5.90 -9.08 -13.52
C ILE A 584 -7.40 -9.34 -13.57
N GLU A 585 -7.79 -10.51 -14.10
CA GLU A 585 -9.17 -10.95 -14.18
C GLU A 585 -9.41 -12.16 -13.28
N ALA A 586 -10.39 -12.09 -12.37
CA ALA A 586 -10.78 -13.21 -11.53
C ALA A 586 -11.39 -14.34 -12.37
N LEU A 587 -10.96 -15.57 -12.15
CA LEU A 587 -11.56 -16.77 -12.73
C LEU A 587 -12.51 -17.45 -11.74
N ASN A 588 -12.01 -17.76 -10.55
CA ASN A 588 -12.76 -18.41 -9.46
C ASN A 588 -13.49 -19.70 -9.89
N THR A 589 -12.87 -20.49 -10.77
CA THR A 589 -13.42 -21.77 -11.24
C THR A 589 -12.73 -22.94 -10.57
N PHE A 590 -13.47 -24.06 -10.45
CA PHE A 590 -12.96 -25.29 -9.85
C PHE A 590 -12.92 -26.42 -10.86
N ASP A 591 -11.83 -27.18 -10.83
CA ASP A 591 -11.59 -28.36 -11.66
C ASP A 591 -11.04 -29.52 -10.81
N ASN A 592 -10.95 -30.71 -11.43
CA ASN A 592 -10.27 -31.86 -10.85
C ASN A 592 -9.03 -32.20 -11.68
N CYS A 593 -7.88 -32.33 -11.03
CA CYS A 593 -6.66 -32.75 -11.67
C CYS A 593 -5.87 -33.71 -10.74
N SER A 594 -5.65 -34.94 -11.21
CA SER A 594 -4.87 -35.93 -10.47
C SER A 594 -3.37 -35.88 -10.75
N ASP A 595 -2.98 -35.32 -11.90
CA ASP A 595 -1.60 -35.13 -12.30
C ASP A 595 -1.21 -33.65 -12.18
N PRO A 596 -0.38 -33.27 -11.22
CA PRO A 596 0.05 -31.88 -11.02
C PRO A 596 0.68 -31.25 -12.28
N GLY A 597 1.34 -32.06 -13.13
CA GLY A 597 1.90 -31.59 -14.40
C GLY A 597 0.87 -31.08 -15.39
N ASN A 598 -0.41 -31.44 -15.22
CA ASN A 598 -1.51 -31.06 -16.09
C ASN A 598 -2.40 -29.93 -15.52
N VAL A 599 -2.16 -29.47 -14.30
CA VAL A 599 -2.90 -28.33 -13.72
C VAL A 599 -2.76 -27.10 -14.62
N GLY A 600 -3.87 -26.49 -15.00
CA GLY A 600 -3.90 -25.36 -15.92
C GLY A 600 -3.52 -25.70 -17.37
N GLY A 601 -3.48 -27.00 -17.74
CA GLY A 601 -3.09 -27.45 -19.08
C GLY A 601 -3.93 -26.85 -20.21
N ALA A 602 -5.21 -26.60 -19.97
CA ALA A 602 -6.11 -25.96 -20.93
C ALA A 602 -5.69 -24.54 -21.33
N PHE A 603 -4.97 -23.82 -20.48
CA PHE A 603 -4.50 -22.46 -20.74
C PHE A 603 -3.19 -22.42 -21.55
N ARG A 604 -2.44 -23.52 -21.61
CA ARG A 604 -1.15 -23.64 -22.32
C ARG A 604 -1.32 -23.93 -23.81
N ASN A 605 -2.46 -24.46 -24.22
CA ASN A 605 -2.69 -25.01 -25.57
C ASN A 605 -3.51 -24.06 -26.48
N TYR A 606 -3.34 -22.77 -26.38
CA TYR A 606 -3.98 -21.79 -27.28
C TYR A 606 -2.97 -21.19 -28.25
#